data_5984ec123007d0eed8a6ccd6c61a25ec
#
_entry.id   5984ec123007d0eed8a6ccd6c61a25ec
#
_cell.length_a   1.000
_cell.length_b   1.000
_cell.length_c   1.000
_cell.angle_alpha   90.00
_cell.angle_beta   90.00
_cell.angle_gamma   90.00
#
_symmetry.space_group_name_H-M   'P 1'
#
loop_
_entity.id
_entity.type
_entity.pdbx_description
1 polymer ?
#
loop_
_entity_poly.entity_id
_entity_poly.type
_entity_poly.pdbx_seq_one_letter_code
_entity_poly.pdbx_strand_id
1 'polypeptide(L)'
;MCGETRATSVDEIIESGPAGGVGATVAMEDLLAVARHVVTQPEVRRTAAGFIGYGATKPGDRVLIGVDSQTDPEITHAVATALREQGATVDVVIAQTTADREFEDLDELAVAIRREPFTDNPRRWEGTPWIEDLASARGYDLLIHGKGGAIPKVTHRYEGFPWVVQDHFDRTSNLFPRDLHRLINEKTWSRFTENAGGRVRLTDPEGTSVSLTILEKPFTEPGRHDYGLSPKWGHLMAHPPTPIEPEDDTSGVIAGTLNHFSRPFPRIEVDIENARMTGIRGGGNYGEAWRELEEESKDIQYPSFPAPGLFWIWEIAIGTNPKISRPSNIEKLSSGGFEWERRRAGVIHCGLGTRWRSTEEVWAGERRLVYGHLHVHLMLPTLTIETQGGDIPVIEAGRLAAYDDPEVRDCAAKYGDPDEVLHDDWVPKIPGITVPGSYEEYAKDPAAWVYGPGRH
;
A
#
# COMPACT_ATOMS: atom_id res chain seq x y z
N MET A 1 -37.70 3.69 26.91
CA MET A 1 -36.46 3.27 27.58
C MET A 1 -35.47 2.99 26.49
N CYS A 2 -34.62 3.97 26.16
CA CYS A 2 -33.52 3.81 25.22
C CYS A 2 -32.43 3.00 25.93
N GLY A 3 -32.14 1.83 25.40
CA GLY A 3 -30.97 1.06 25.83
C GLY A 3 -29.70 1.79 25.35
N GLU A 4 -28.88 2.21 26.28
CA GLU A 4 -27.54 2.68 26.02
C GLU A 4 -26.74 1.52 25.42
N THR A 5 -26.40 1.62 24.16
CA THR A 5 -25.39 0.76 23.53
C THR A 5 -24.05 1.16 24.14
N ARG A 6 -23.53 0.36 25.04
CA ARG A 6 -22.20 0.52 25.61
C ARG A 6 -21.21 0.39 24.46
N ALA A 7 -20.57 1.47 24.08
CA ALA A 7 -19.42 1.41 23.20
C ALA A 7 -18.34 0.64 23.97
N THR A 8 -17.94 -0.50 23.45
CA THR A 8 -16.77 -1.24 23.95
C THR A 8 -15.57 -0.31 23.79
N SER A 9 -14.85 -0.04 24.87
CA SER A 9 -13.70 0.86 24.80
C SER A 9 -12.59 0.19 23.97
N VAL A 10 -11.78 1.01 23.30
CA VAL A 10 -10.62 0.54 22.56
C VAL A 10 -9.69 -0.26 23.50
N ASP A 11 -9.63 0.10 24.77
CA ASP A 11 -8.85 -0.57 25.80
C ASP A 11 -9.28 -2.04 26.05
N GLU A 12 -10.59 -2.34 26.03
CA GLU A 12 -11.07 -3.72 26.15
C GLU A 12 -10.70 -4.60 24.95
N ILE A 13 -10.49 -3.99 23.79
CA ILE A 13 -10.06 -4.70 22.56
C ILE A 13 -8.54 -4.88 22.54
N ILE A 14 -7.77 -3.92 23.06
CA ILE A 14 -6.30 -3.98 23.13
C ILE A 14 -5.85 -5.02 24.18
N GLU A 15 -6.53 -5.12 25.33
CA GLU A 15 -6.19 -6.13 26.35
C GLU A 15 -6.47 -7.58 25.92
N SER A 16 -7.30 -7.80 24.91
CA SER A 16 -7.62 -9.12 24.34
C SER A 16 -6.79 -9.49 23.12
N GLY A 17 -5.67 -8.80 22.86
CA GLY A 17 -4.82 -9.02 21.69
C GLY A 17 -4.52 -10.52 21.51
N PRO A 18 -4.79 -11.11 20.31
CA PRO A 18 -4.63 -12.53 20.10
C PRO A 18 -3.18 -12.92 20.23
N ALA A 19 -2.90 -13.89 21.07
CA ALA A 19 -1.68 -14.67 21.00
C ALA A 19 -1.71 -15.38 19.63
N GLY A 20 -1.06 -14.77 18.63
CA GLY A 20 -1.07 -15.23 17.24
C GLY A 20 -0.46 -16.61 17.08
N GLY A 21 -1.29 -17.64 17.24
CA GLY A 21 -1.00 -18.99 16.82
C GLY A 21 -1.48 -19.18 15.39
N VAL A 22 -0.64 -19.74 14.54
CA VAL A 22 -0.99 -20.16 13.16
C VAL A 22 -2.25 -21.03 13.23
N GLY A 23 -3.36 -20.56 12.66
CA GLY A 23 -4.58 -21.34 12.49
C GLY A 23 -5.68 -21.14 13.54
N ALA A 24 -5.60 -20.17 14.45
CA ALA A 24 -6.73 -19.83 15.32
C ALA A 24 -7.83 -19.13 14.48
N THR A 25 -9.02 -19.70 14.46
CA THR A 25 -10.20 -19.07 13.89
C THR A 25 -10.61 -17.93 14.84
N VAL A 26 -10.68 -16.70 14.34
CA VAL A 26 -11.15 -15.54 15.09
C VAL A 26 -12.66 -15.70 15.32
N ALA A 27 -13.13 -15.36 16.53
CA ALA A 27 -14.57 -15.41 16.79
C ALA A 27 -15.32 -14.39 15.90
N MET A 28 -16.48 -14.77 15.38
CA MET A 28 -17.29 -13.90 14.53
C MET A 28 -17.62 -12.56 15.22
N GLU A 29 -17.77 -12.55 16.52
CA GLU A 29 -18.05 -11.33 17.30
C GLU A 29 -16.88 -10.34 17.23
N ASP A 30 -15.63 -10.83 17.26
CA ASP A 30 -14.43 -10.01 17.15
C ASP A 30 -14.29 -9.47 15.73
N LEU A 31 -14.50 -10.30 14.72
CA LEU A 31 -14.53 -9.85 13.31
C LEU A 31 -15.60 -8.78 13.10
N LEU A 32 -16.77 -8.94 13.72
CA LEU A 32 -17.85 -7.96 13.60
C LEU A 32 -17.54 -6.65 14.33
N ALA A 33 -16.82 -6.70 15.45
CA ALA A 33 -16.34 -5.49 16.13
C ALA A 33 -15.39 -4.68 15.23
N VAL A 34 -14.42 -5.35 14.59
CA VAL A 34 -13.53 -4.70 13.61
C VAL A 34 -14.31 -4.17 12.41
N ALA A 35 -15.24 -4.97 11.86
CA ALA A 35 -16.06 -4.56 10.74
C ALA A 35 -16.87 -3.29 11.05
N ARG A 36 -17.51 -3.20 12.21
CA ARG A 36 -18.25 -2.01 12.66
C ARG A 36 -17.37 -0.77 12.72
N HIS A 37 -16.13 -0.93 13.20
CA HIS A 37 -15.17 0.16 13.20
C HIS A 37 -14.79 0.58 11.77
N VAL A 38 -14.47 -0.38 10.91
CA VAL A 38 -14.06 -0.13 9.53
C VAL A 38 -15.16 0.55 8.73
N VAL A 39 -16.39 0.08 8.78
CA VAL A 39 -17.50 0.63 7.99
C VAL A 39 -17.95 2.03 8.43
N THR A 40 -17.56 2.46 9.63
CA THR A 40 -17.79 3.83 10.10
C THR A 40 -16.66 4.79 9.72
N GLN A 41 -15.65 4.34 8.98
CA GLN A 41 -14.59 5.24 8.53
C GLN A 41 -15.16 6.39 7.72
N PRO A 42 -14.79 7.65 8.06
CA PRO A 42 -15.38 8.80 7.40
C PRO A 42 -15.11 8.76 5.90
N GLU A 43 -16.02 9.35 5.16
CA GLU A 43 -15.80 9.62 3.74
C GLU A 43 -14.49 10.39 3.61
N VAL A 44 -13.51 9.80 2.95
CA VAL A 44 -12.29 10.50 2.61
C VAL A 44 -12.48 11.23 1.29
N ARG A 45 -11.80 12.34 1.14
CA ARG A 45 -11.76 13.05 -0.13
C ARG A 45 -11.37 12.09 -1.24
N ARG A 46 -12.08 12.15 -2.35
CA ARG A 46 -11.86 11.31 -3.51
C ARG A 46 -10.40 11.37 -3.93
N THR A 47 -9.70 10.26 -3.81
CA THR A 47 -8.33 10.13 -4.33
C THR A 47 -8.39 10.03 -5.85
N ALA A 48 -7.26 10.20 -6.54
CA ALA A 48 -7.18 9.97 -7.98
C ALA A 48 -7.61 8.54 -8.37
N ALA A 49 -7.52 7.58 -7.46
CA ALA A 49 -8.02 6.21 -7.64
C ALA A 49 -9.53 6.06 -7.43
N GLY A 50 -10.24 7.11 -6.99
CA GLY A 50 -11.67 7.09 -6.80
C GLY A 50 -12.20 6.48 -5.51
N PHE A 51 -11.33 6.09 -4.57
CA PHE A 51 -11.74 5.58 -3.26
C PHE A 51 -12.39 6.66 -2.41
N ILE A 52 -13.54 6.36 -1.81
CA ILE A 52 -14.33 7.33 -1.04
C ILE A 52 -14.55 6.94 0.41
N GLY A 53 -14.14 5.76 0.84
CA GLY A 53 -14.35 5.26 2.19
C GLY A 53 -15.72 4.61 2.42
N TYR A 54 -15.75 3.68 3.36
CA TYR A 54 -16.98 2.97 3.74
C TYR A 54 -18.01 3.90 4.40
N GLY A 55 -17.56 4.96 5.07
CA GLY A 55 -18.42 5.96 5.70
C GLY A 55 -19.26 6.80 4.73
N ALA A 56 -19.01 6.66 3.41
CA ALA A 56 -19.89 7.20 2.38
C ALA A 56 -21.22 6.42 2.27
N THR A 57 -21.32 5.24 2.88
CA THR A 57 -22.55 4.44 2.91
C THR A 57 -23.64 5.15 3.70
N LYS A 58 -24.84 5.24 3.13
CA LYS A 58 -26.00 5.88 3.73
C LYS A 58 -27.12 4.87 3.98
N PRO A 59 -27.99 5.10 4.96
CA PRO A 59 -29.20 4.31 5.09
C PRO A 59 -30.01 4.31 3.79
N GLY A 60 -30.39 3.13 3.32
CA GLY A 60 -31.10 2.92 2.07
C GLY A 60 -30.19 2.70 0.85
N ASP A 61 -28.89 2.91 0.95
CA ASP A 61 -27.95 2.60 -0.14
C ASP A 61 -27.99 1.10 -0.49
N ARG A 62 -27.82 0.82 -1.76
CA ARG A 62 -27.57 -0.53 -2.28
C ARG A 62 -26.07 -0.71 -2.50
N VAL A 63 -25.49 -1.64 -1.77
CA VAL A 63 -24.04 -1.91 -1.78
C VAL A 63 -23.80 -3.28 -2.42
N LEU A 64 -22.88 -3.34 -3.36
CA LEU A 64 -22.36 -4.59 -3.89
C LEU A 64 -20.94 -4.81 -3.36
N ILE A 65 -20.72 -5.94 -2.68
CA ILE A 65 -19.38 -6.42 -2.31
C ILE A 65 -18.98 -7.48 -3.33
N GLY A 66 -17.91 -7.23 -4.08
CA GLY A 66 -17.31 -8.18 -5.01
C GLY A 66 -15.97 -8.68 -4.43
N VAL A 67 -15.88 -9.97 -4.15
CA VAL A 67 -14.67 -10.63 -3.67
C VAL A 67 -14.39 -11.89 -4.49
N ASP A 68 -13.21 -12.45 -4.33
CA ASP A 68 -12.91 -13.73 -4.96
C ASP A 68 -12.99 -14.92 -3.98
N SER A 69 -12.86 -16.14 -4.54
CA SER A 69 -12.93 -17.38 -3.77
C SER A 69 -11.78 -17.58 -2.76
N GLN A 70 -10.73 -16.77 -2.82
CA GLN A 70 -9.62 -16.78 -1.85
C GLN A 70 -9.88 -15.90 -0.64
N THR A 71 -10.84 -14.98 -0.75
CA THR A 71 -11.23 -14.11 0.35
C THR A 71 -11.98 -14.91 1.40
N ASP A 72 -11.55 -14.79 2.65
CA ASP A 72 -12.22 -15.45 3.77
C ASP A 72 -13.69 -15.02 3.85
N PRO A 73 -14.64 -15.97 3.82
CA PRO A 73 -16.07 -15.67 3.79
C PRO A 73 -16.57 -15.02 5.08
N GLU A 74 -15.92 -15.28 6.23
CA GLU A 74 -16.33 -14.71 7.52
C GLU A 74 -16.02 -13.21 7.59
N ILE A 75 -14.89 -12.76 7.01
CA ILE A 75 -14.59 -11.33 6.88
C ILE A 75 -15.66 -10.65 6.01
N THR A 76 -15.96 -11.25 4.87
CA THR A 76 -16.99 -10.72 3.96
C THR A 76 -18.35 -10.64 4.64
N HIS A 77 -18.69 -11.67 5.41
CA HIS A 77 -19.92 -11.71 6.20
C HIS A 77 -19.95 -10.61 7.27
N ALA A 78 -18.87 -10.43 8.01
CA ALA A 78 -18.78 -9.41 9.06
C ALA A 78 -18.93 -8.00 8.48
N VAL A 79 -18.23 -7.69 7.39
CA VAL A 79 -18.32 -6.37 6.73
C VAL A 79 -19.73 -6.14 6.16
N ALA A 80 -20.31 -7.14 5.49
CA ALA A 80 -21.68 -7.03 4.96
C ALA A 80 -22.71 -6.83 6.08
N THR A 81 -22.53 -7.50 7.22
CA THR A 81 -23.40 -7.36 8.39
C THR A 81 -23.30 -5.96 8.98
N ALA A 82 -22.08 -5.45 9.18
CA ALA A 82 -21.87 -4.12 9.71
C ALA A 82 -22.46 -3.00 8.81
N LEU A 83 -22.37 -3.17 7.49
CA LEU A 83 -23.00 -2.23 6.53
C LEU A 83 -24.54 -2.30 6.59
N ARG A 84 -25.11 -3.51 6.77
CA ARG A 84 -26.56 -3.66 6.98
C ARG A 84 -27.05 -3.03 8.28
N GLU A 85 -26.26 -3.12 9.35
CA GLU A 85 -26.53 -2.44 10.62
C GLU A 85 -26.58 -0.91 10.45
N GLN A 86 -25.88 -0.36 9.46
CA GLN A 86 -25.95 1.05 9.10
C GLN A 86 -27.14 1.40 8.19
N GLY A 87 -27.98 0.44 7.88
CA GLY A 87 -29.18 0.63 7.09
C GLY A 87 -29.02 0.45 5.58
N ALA A 88 -27.90 -0.08 5.11
CA ALA A 88 -27.70 -0.42 3.70
C ALA A 88 -28.32 -1.78 3.35
N THR A 89 -28.70 -1.96 2.08
CA THR A 89 -28.94 -3.27 1.50
C THR A 89 -27.64 -3.76 0.85
N VAL A 90 -27.15 -4.93 1.25
CA VAL A 90 -25.87 -5.44 0.81
C VAL A 90 -26.03 -6.78 0.12
N ASP A 91 -25.60 -6.83 -1.12
CA ASP A 91 -25.41 -8.05 -1.88
C ASP A 91 -23.93 -8.40 -1.97
N VAL A 92 -23.60 -9.69 -2.01
CA VAL A 92 -22.24 -10.19 -2.11
C VAL A 92 -22.11 -11.07 -3.35
N VAL A 93 -21.08 -10.84 -4.12
CA VAL A 93 -20.69 -11.67 -5.25
C VAL A 93 -19.30 -12.24 -4.99
N ILE A 94 -19.20 -13.56 -5.05
CA ILE A 94 -17.94 -14.28 -4.94
C ILE A 94 -17.57 -14.77 -6.34
N ALA A 95 -16.51 -14.18 -6.91
CA ALA A 95 -15.97 -14.62 -8.18
C ALA A 95 -15.07 -15.84 -7.96
N GLN A 96 -15.33 -16.93 -8.66
CA GLN A 96 -14.40 -18.04 -8.66
C GLN A 96 -13.10 -17.61 -9.33
N THR A 97 -11.97 -17.72 -8.64
CA THR A 97 -10.68 -17.52 -9.27
C THR A 97 -10.20 -18.85 -9.86
N THR A 98 -9.65 -18.81 -11.05
CA THR A 98 -8.94 -19.94 -11.63
C THR A 98 -7.53 -20.09 -11.05
N ALA A 99 -7.11 -19.13 -10.26
CA ALA A 99 -5.83 -19.10 -9.59
C ALA A 99 -5.86 -19.77 -8.21
N ASP A 100 -6.56 -20.91 -8.07
CA ASP A 100 -6.40 -21.83 -6.92
C ASP A 100 -4.99 -22.47 -6.90
N ARG A 101 -4.07 -21.90 -7.64
CA ARG A 101 -2.68 -22.27 -7.57
C ARG A 101 -2.06 -21.63 -6.35
N GLU A 102 -1.62 -22.46 -5.44
CA GLU A 102 -0.44 -22.11 -4.66
C GLU A 102 0.58 -21.62 -5.67
N PHE A 103 1.07 -20.40 -5.49
CA PHE A 103 2.05 -19.89 -6.43
C PHE A 103 3.32 -20.70 -6.26
N GLU A 104 3.49 -21.69 -7.13
CA GLU A 104 4.71 -22.46 -7.21
C GLU A 104 5.87 -21.61 -7.70
N ASP A 105 5.56 -20.51 -8.40
CA ASP A 105 6.54 -19.57 -8.89
C ASP A 105 6.20 -18.12 -8.45
N LEU A 106 6.80 -17.69 -7.34
CA LEU A 106 6.65 -16.36 -6.80
C LEU A 106 7.25 -15.28 -7.72
N ASP A 107 8.21 -15.67 -8.57
CA ASP A 107 8.84 -14.77 -9.53
C ASP A 107 7.85 -14.37 -10.64
N GLU A 108 6.95 -15.26 -11.07
CA GLU A 108 5.88 -14.93 -12.02
C GLU A 108 4.96 -13.81 -11.52
N LEU A 109 4.73 -13.73 -10.21
CA LEU A 109 3.93 -12.67 -9.61
C LEU A 109 4.67 -11.37 -9.45
N ALA A 110 5.95 -11.46 -9.18
CA ALA A 110 6.81 -10.28 -9.05
C ALA A 110 6.85 -9.50 -10.37
N VAL A 111 6.81 -10.22 -11.48
CA VAL A 111 6.84 -9.64 -12.83
C VAL A 111 5.42 -9.45 -13.35
N ALA A 112 4.77 -8.40 -12.88
CA ALA A 112 3.46 -8.02 -13.39
C ALA A 112 3.54 -7.27 -14.73
N ILE A 113 4.44 -7.67 -15.60
CA ILE A 113 4.59 -7.11 -16.94
C ILE A 113 3.43 -7.52 -17.79
N ARG A 114 2.93 -6.61 -18.60
CA ARG A 114 1.77 -6.89 -19.41
C ARG A 114 1.87 -6.25 -20.77
N ARG A 115 1.44 -7.01 -21.76
CA ARG A 115 1.19 -6.58 -23.12
C ARG A 115 -0.29 -6.65 -23.46
N GLU A 116 -1.12 -6.88 -22.45
CA GLU A 116 -2.55 -7.15 -22.62
C GLU A 116 -3.33 -6.00 -22.02
N PRO A 117 -4.48 -5.65 -22.62
CA PRO A 117 -5.41 -4.74 -21.99
C PRO A 117 -5.73 -5.18 -20.56
N PHE A 118 -5.96 -4.24 -19.67
CA PHE A 118 -6.32 -4.53 -18.28
C PHE A 118 -7.46 -5.53 -18.14
N THR A 119 -8.41 -5.48 -19.07
CA THR A 119 -9.59 -6.33 -19.10
C THR A 119 -9.29 -7.79 -19.44
N ASP A 120 -8.15 -8.07 -20.06
CA ASP A 120 -7.81 -9.37 -20.62
C ASP A 120 -6.75 -10.12 -19.81
N ASN A 121 -6.38 -9.63 -18.63
CA ASN A 121 -5.46 -10.34 -17.74
C ASN A 121 -6.21 -11.20 -16.74
N PRO A 122 -6.46 -12.48 -17.04
CA PRO A 122 -7.29 -13.35 -16.22
C PRO A 122 -6.72 -13.57 -14.82
N ARG A 123 -5.39 -13.61 -14.66
CA ARG A 123 -4.74 -13.90 -13.37
C ARG A 123 -4.91 -12.79 -12.35
N ARG A 124 -5.06 -11.55 -12.79
CA ARG A 124 -5.18 -10.38 -11.91
C ARG A 124 -6.61 -9.84 -11.79
N TRP A 125 -7.43 -10.11 -12.81
CA TRP A 125 -8.69 -9.39 -13.03
C TRP A 125 -9.87 -10.34 -13.25
N GLU A 126 -9.69 -11.60 -12.97
CA GLU A 126 -10.76 -12.58 -13.07
C GLU A 126 -11.98 -12.10 -12.29
N GLY A 127 -13.08 -12.04 -12.97
CA GLY A 127 -14.37 -11.62 -12.45
C GLY A 127 -14.59 -10.12 -12.30
N THR A 128 -13.56 -9.29 -12.40
CA THR A 128 -13.64 -7.86 -12.08
C THR A 128 -14.48 -7.05 -13.06
N PRO A 129 -14.29 -7.14 -14.38
CA PRO A 129 -15.06 -6.30 -15.33
C PRO A 129 -16.56 -6.57 -15.24
N TRP A 130 -16.97 -7.81 -15.12
CA TRP A 130 -18.39 -8.16 -15.05
C TRP A 130 -19.03 -7.76 -13.71
N ILE A 131 -18.28 -7.68 -12.62
CA ILE A 131 -18.78 -7.17 -11.33
C ILE A 131 -19.15 -5.68 -11.46
N GLU A 132 -18.29 -4.90 -12.11
CA GLU A 132 -18.56 -3.50 -12.39
C GLU A 132 -19.77 -3.32 -13.32
N ASP A 133 -19.87 -4.13 -14.37
CA ASP A 133 -21.01 -4.15 -15.27
C ASP A 133 -22.30 -4.54 -14.52
N LEU A 134 -22.22 -5.52 -13.64
CA LEU A 134 -23.34 -5.92 -12.78
C LEU A 134 -23.76 -4.78 -11.86
N ALA A 135 -22.81 -4.13 -11.20
CA ALA A 135 -23.08 -3.01 -10.31
C ALA A 135 -23.81 -1.87 -11.05
N SER A 136 -23.34 -1.56 -12.26
CA SER A 136 -23.95 -0.56 -13.13
C SER A 136 -25.36 -0.96 -13.58
N ALA A 137 -25.51 -2.15 -14.14
CA ALA A 137 -26.77 -2.65 -14.69
C ALA A 137 -27.86 -2.80 -13.62
N ARG A 138 -27.49 -3.04 -12.38
CA ARG A 138 -28.38 -3.24 -11.26
C ARG A 138 -28.60 -1.99 -10.40
N GLY A 139 -27.91 -0.90 -10.69
CA GLY A 139 -28.06 0.39 -10.00
C GLY A 139 -27.63 0.34 -8.53
N TYR A 140 -26.47 -0.24 -8.24
CA TYR A 140 -25.87 -0.15 -6.92
C TYR A 140 -25.29 1.26 -6.68
N ASP A 141 -25.39 1.75 -5.45
CA ASP A 141 -24.90 3.06 -5.06
C ASP A 141 -23.42 3.04 -4.69
N LEU A 142 -22.95 1.93 -4.16
CA LEU A 142 -21.54 1.70 -3.76
C LEU A 142 -21.10 0.32 -4.23
N LEU A 143 -19.93 0.28 -4.86
CA LEU A 143 -19.20 -0.94 -5.16
C LEU A 143 -18.01 -1.07 -4.21
N ILE A 144 -17.99 -2.13 -3.42
CA ILE A 144 -16.84 -2.53 -2.60
C ILE A 144 -16.18 -3.72 -3.28
N HIS A 145 -14.92 -3.58 -3.63
CA HIS A 145 -14.29 -4.55 -4.49
C HIS A 145 -12.95 -5.04 -3.93
N GLY A 146 -12.82 -6.34 -3.74
CA GLY A 146 -11.57 -7.02 -3.43
C GLY A 146 -10.63 -7.08 -4.64
N LYS A 147 -9.41 -7.45 -4.43
CA LYS A 147 -8.39 -7.61 -5.48
C LYS A 147 -8.21 -6.39 -6.38
N GLY A 148 -7.67 -5.34 -5.82
CA GLY A 148 -7.13 -4.24 -6.61
C GLY A 148 -7.98 -3.86 -7.83
N GLY A 149 -9.27 -3.86 -7.64
CA GLY A 149 -10.27 -3.76 -8.66
C GLY A 149 -10.03 -2.67 -9.69
N ALA A 150 -10.62 -2.79 -10.84
CA ALA A 150 -10.61 -1.77 -11.87
C ALA A 150 -11.01 -0.43 -11.29
N ILE A 151 -10.37 0.64 -11.73
CA ILE A 151 -10.99 1.95 -11.57
C ILE A 151 -12.33 1.84 -12.31
N PRO A 152 -13.46 1.96 -11.61
CA PRO A 152 -14.74 1.80 -12.28
C PRO A 152 -14.81 2.77 -13.44
N LYS A 153 -15.17 2.29 -14.62
CA LYS A 153 -15.50 3.13 -15.77
C LYS A 153 -16.73 4.00 -15.50
N VAL A 154 -17.39 3.77 -14.38
CA VAL A 154 -18.67 4.32 -14.01
C VAL A 154 -18.60 5.24 -12.81
N THR A 155 -19.61 6.09 -12.71
CA THR A 155 -19.87 7.08 -11.69
C THR A 155 -20.25 6.51 -10.32
N HIS A 156 -19.92 5.26 -10.02
CA HIS A 156 -20.19 4.66 -8.72
C HIS A 156 -19.27 5.22 -7.64
N ARG A 157 -19.80 5.33 -6.44
CA ARG A 157 -18.97 5.37 -5.26
C ARG A 157 -18.25 4.03 -5.17
N TYR A 158 -16.97 4.07 -4.89
CA TYR A 158 -16.12 2.90 -4.94
C TYR A 158 -15.23 2.80 -3.70
N GLU A 159 -15.07 1.57 -3.20
CA GLU A 159 -14.17 1.27 -2.11
C GLU A 159 -13.44 -0.06 -2.32
N GLY A 160 -12.22 -0.16 -1.81
CA GLY A 160 -11.45 -1.40 -1.84
C GLY A 160 -11.79 -2.33 -0.68
N PHE A 161 -11.77 -3.64 -0.94
CA PHE A 161 -11.83 -4.68 0.07
C PHE A 161 -10.45 -5.34 0.16
N PRO A 162 -9.55 -4.84 1.01
CA PRO A 162 -8.14 -5.25 1.00
C PRO A 162 -7.87 -6.52 1.79
N TRP A 163 -8.83 -7.03 2.53
CA TRP A 163 -8.64 -8.15 3.43
C TRP A 163 -8.94 -9.47 2.74
N VAL A 164 -8.00 -10.40 2.80
CA VAL A 164 -8.14 -11.75 2.21
C VAL A 164 -8.23 -12.81 3.30
N VAL A 165 -7.48 -12.64 4.39
CA VAL A 165 -7.43 -13.59 5.52
C VAL A 165 -7.73 -12.88 6.84
N GLN A 166 -8.27 -13.64 7.81
CA GLN A 166 -8.63 -13.10 9.13
C GLN A 166 -7.46 -12.43 9.82
N ASP A 167 -6.27 -12.98 9.68
CA ASP A 167 -5.04 -12.42 10.21
C ASP A 167 -4.74 -10.99 9.73
N HIS A 168 -5.24 -10.58 8.57
CA HIS A 168 -5.17 -9.21 8.07
C HIS A 168 -6.28 -8.32 8.62
N PHE A 169 -7.45 -8.92 8.83
CA PHE A 169 -8.64 -8.17 9.23
C PHE A 169 -8.66 -7.92 10.73
N ASP A 170 -8.38 -8.96 11.50
CA ASP A 170 -8.32 -8.90 12.96
C ASP A 170 -6.96 -8.38 13.43
N ARG A 171 -6.64 -7.14 13.08
CA ARG A 171 -5.41 -6.48 13.46
C ARG A 171 -5.67 -5.13 14.08
N THR A 172 -4.86 -4.80 15.08
CA THR A 172 -4.85 -3.47 15.71
C THR A 172 -4.70 -2.35 14.69
N SER A 173 -4.07 -2.62 13.55
CA SER A 173 -3.94 -1.67 12.43
C SER A 173 -5.29 -1.19 11.88
N ASN A 174 -6.30 -2.03 11.87
CA ASN A 174 -7.65 -1.66 11.43
C ASN A 174 -8.42 -0.87 12.49
N LEU A 175 -8.01 -0.99 13.74
CA LEU A 175 -8.60 -0.30 14.90
C LEU A 175 -7.82 0.95 15.31
N PHE A 176 -6.68 1.21 14.66
CA PHE A 176 -5.85 2.36 15.00
C PHE A 176 -6.64 3.68 14.93
N PRO A 177 -6.56 4.54 15.95
CA PRO A 177 -7.39 5.74 16.06
C PRO A 177 -7.23 6.67 14.85
N ARG A 178 -8.35 7.02 14.21
CA ARG A 178 -8.36 7.73 12.91
C ARG A 178 -7.87 9.16 13.01
N ASP A 179 -8.26 9.85 14.07
CA ASP A 179 -7.81 11.24 14.31
C ASP A 179 -6.31 11.27 14.57
N LEU A 180 -5.79 10.31 15.32
CA LEU A 180 -4.35 10.15 15.53
C LEU A 180 -3.63 9.80 14.22
N HIS A 181 -4.14 8.84 13.46
CA HIS A 181 -3.54 8.47 12.17
C HIS A 181 -3.54 9.65 11.19
N ARG A 182 -4.65 10.39 11.12
CA ARG A 182 -4.74 11.61 10.33
C ARG A 182 -3.70 12.64 10.76
N LEU A 183 -3.56 12.88 12.06
CA LEU A 183 -2.58 13.82 12.59
C LEU A 183 -1.14 13.41 12.29
N ILE A 184 -0.80 12.12 12.42
CA ILE A 184 0.51 11.57 12.01
C ILE A 184 0.77 11.87 10.52
N ASN A 185 -0.23 11.63 9.66
CA ASN A 185 -0.13 11.92 8.24
C ASN A 185 0.09 13.41 7.98
N GLU A 186 -0.68 14.28 8.61
CA GLU A 186 -0.58 15.74 8.48
C GLU A 186 0.82 16.23 8.93
N LYS A 187 1.30 15.77 10.09
CA LYS A 187 2.62 16.15 10.62
C LYS A 187 3.79 15.58 9.80
N THR A 188 3.63 14.42 9.20
CA THR A 188 4.63 13.87 8.28
C THR A 188 4.63 14.63 6.96
N TRP A 189 3.46 14.94 6.42
CA TRP A 189 3.30 15.61 5.14
C TRP A 189 3.72 17.10 5.18
N SER A 190 3.41 17.80 6.27
CA SER A 190 3.79 19.22 6.42
C SER A 190 5.29 19.43 6.31
N ARG A 191 6.11 18.45 6.70
CA ARG A 191 7.56 18.52 6.57
C ARG A 191 8.02 18.69 5.12
N PHE A 192 7.28 18.13 4.16
CA PHE A 192 7.57 18.31 2.74
C PHE A 192 7.00 19.63 2.21
N THR A 193 5.73 19.93 2.51
CA THR A 193 5.07 21.12 1.96
C THR A 193 5.63 22.44 2.51
N GLU A 194 6.09 22.44 3.74
CA GLU A 194 6.71 23.62 4.37
C GLU A 194 8.18 23.81 3.97
N ASN A 195 8.79 22.81 3.34
CA ASN A 195 10.20 22.82 2.96
C ASN A 195 10.41 22.59 1.46
N ALA A 196 9.51 23.13 0.63
CA ALA A 196 9.69 23.16 -0.82
C ALA A 196 11.03 23.81 -1.18
N GLY A 197 11.76 23.22 -2.11
CA GLY A 197 13.14 23.59 -2.44
C GLY A 197 14.20 22.95 -1.54
N GLY A 198 13.83 22.31 -0.46
CA GLY A 198 14.73 21.50 0.37
C GLY A 198 15.19 20.23 -0.35
N ARG A 199 16.34 19.70 0.08
CA ARG A 199 16.89 18.46 -0.48
C ARG A 199 16.56 17.27 0.39
N VAL A 200 15.83 16.32 -0.16
CA VAL A 200 15.59 15.02 0.49
C VAL A 200 16.84 14.15 0.32
N ARG A 201 17.26 13.55 1.41
CA ARG A 201 18.24 12.45 1.43
C ARG A 201 17.56 11.21 2.01
N LEU A 202 17.57 10.16 1.23
CA LEU A 202 17.00 8.86 1.56
C LEU A 202 18.10 7.81 1.56
N THR A 203 18.25 7.10 2.65
CA THR A 203 19.16 5.95 2.78
C THR A 203 18.45 4.76 3.41
N ASP A 204 18.94 3.55 3.15
CA ASP A 204 18.47 2.32 3.79
C ASP A 204 19.67 1.37 3.99
N PRO A 205 19.70 0.59 5.08
CA PRO A 205 20.83 -0.33 5.35
C PRO A 205 21.05 -1.39 4.27
N GLU A 206 20.05 -1.69 3.44
CA GLU A 206 20.22 -2.60 2.30
C GLU A 206 21.00 -1.97 1.13
N GLY A 207 21.37 -0.69 1.21
CA GLY A 207 22.25 0.00 0.27
C GLY A 207 21.59 1.10 -0.54
N THR A 208 20.34 1.48 -0.25
CA THR A 208 19.72 2.66 -0.87
C THR A 208 20.45 3.93 -0.47
N SER A 209 20.68 4.80 -1.46
CA SER A 209 21.17 6.16 -1.29
C SER A 209 20.65 7.03 -2.42
N VAL A 210 19.58 7.75 -2.18
CA VAL A 210 18.87 8.60 -3.16
C VAL A 210 18.73 10.01 -2.62
N SER A 211 18.81 10.98 -3.50
CA SER A 211 18.48 12.37 -3.17
C SER A 211 17.60 12.99 -4.26
N LEU A 212 16.75 13.93 -3.84
CA LEU A 212 15.87 14.69 -4.74
C LEU A 212 15.59 16.06 -4.13
N THR A 213 15.29 17.03 -5.00
CA THR A 213 14.78 18.35 -4.56
C THR A 213 13.26 18.29 -4.46
N ILE A 214 12.70 18.81 -3.36
CA ILE A 214 11.26 18.94 -3.19
C ILE A 214 10.76 20.02 -4.14
N LEU A 215 10.07 19.63 -5.21
CA LEU A 215 9.47 20.57 -6.15
C LEU A 215 8.18 21.15 -5.57
N GLU A 216 7.97 22.44 -5.72
CA GLU A 216 6.77 23.14 -5.22
C GLU A 216 5.52 22.80 -6.03
N LYS A 217 5.66 22.72 -7.34
CA LYS A 217 4.56 22.53 -8.29
C LYS A 217 3.63 21.35 -7.97
N PRO A 218 4.11 20.14 -7.64
CA PRO A 218 3.24 19.02 -7.29
C PRO A 218 2.36 19.26 -6.07
N PHE A 219 2.75 20.16 -5.17
CA PHE A 219 2.00 20.47 -3.95
C PHE A 219 1.01 21.63 -4.13
N THR A 220 1.15 22.42 -5.17
CA THR A 220 0.33 23.62 -5.41
C THR A 220 -0.70 23.41 -6.54
N GLU A 221 -0.45 22.48 -7.46
CA GLU A 221 -1.38 22.19 -8.56
C GLU A 221 -2.64 21.47 -8.06
N PRO A 222 -3.85 21.95 -8.46
CA PRO A 222 -5.09 21.29 -8.10
C PRO A 222 -5.13 19.82 -8.56
N GLY A 223 -5.51 18.93 -7.64
CA GLY A 223 -5.63 17.49 -7.91
C GLY A 223 -4.34 16.68 -7.73
N ARG A 224 -3.16 17.33 -7.66
CA ARG A 224 -1.89 16.62 -7.41
C ARG A 224 -1.58 16.50 -5.92
N HIS A 225 -1.82 17.54 -5.14
CA HIS A 225 -1.60 17.54 -3.70
C HIS A 225 -2.49 16.54 -2.93
N ASP A 226 -3.59 16.11 -3.52
CA ASP A 226 -4.52 15.16 -2.88
C ASP A 226 -3.88 13.79 -2.62
N TYR A 227 -2.81 13.46 -3.32
CA TYR A 227 -2.07 12.21 -3.10
C TYR A 227 -1.35 12.15 -1.76
N GLY A 228 -0.97 13.31 -1.20
CA GLY A 228 -0.26 13.37 0.06
C GLY A 228 -1.15 13.34 1.29
N LEU A 229 -2.35 13.93 1.21
CA LEU A 229 -3.15 14.25 2.40
C LEU A 229 -4.23 13.22 2.76
N SER A 230 -4.49 12.24 1.92
CA SER A 230 -5.58 11.31 2.15
C SER A 230 -5.18 9.84 1.99
N PRO A 231 -4.18 9.39 2.69
CA PRO A 231 -3.87 7.98 2.67
C PRO A 231 -4.79 7.30 3.65
N LYS A 232 -5.87 6.80 3.16
CA LYS A 232 -6.79 5.97 3.92
C LYS A 232 -6.08 4.87 4.70
N TRP A 233 -4.91 4.46 4.19
CA TRP A 233 -4.14 3.35 4.70
C TRP A 233 -2.71 3.74 5.14
N GLY A 234 -2.41 5.03 5.21
CA GLY A 234 -1.07 5.47 5.54
C GLY A 234 -0.05 5.26 4.42
N HIS A 235 -0.21 5.98 3.33
CA HIS A 235 0.66 5.89 2.16
C HIS A 235 0.87 7.30 1.59
N LEU A 236 1.85 8.02 2.15
CA LEU A 236 2.15 9.41 1.80
C LEU A 236 3.17 9.47 0.66
N MET A 237 2.85 10.20 -0.39
CA MET A 237 3.77 10.40 -1.52
C MET A 237 4.82 11.48 -1.20
N ALA A 238 6.03 11.08 -0.89
CA ALA A 238 7.17 11.99 -0.75
C ALA A 238 7.75 12.40 -2.12
N HIS A 239 7.66 11.52 -3.12
CA HIS A 239 7.87 11.84 -4.53
C HIS A 239 6.52 11.87 -5.23
N PRO A 240 6.19 12.92 -5.98
CA PRO A 240 4.89 13.04 -6.63
C PRO A 240 4.71 12.02 -7.76
N PRO A 241 3.46 11.60 -8.01
CA PRO A 241 3.17 10.73 -9.13
C PRO A 241 3.29 11.45 -10.48
N THR A 242 3.15 10.67 -11.55
CA THR A 242 3.14 11.20 -12.93
C THR A 242 2.12 12.34 -13.13
N PRO A 243 2.39 13.31 -14.02
CA PRO A 243 3.55 13.36 -14.91
C PRO A 243 4.86 13.64 -14.16
N ILE A 244 5.98 13.09 -14.69
CA ILE A 244 7.31 13.40 -14.18
C ILE A 244 7.68 14.82 -14.61
N GLU A 245 8.12 15.64 -13.67
CA GLU A 245 8.53 16.99 -13.98
C GLU A 245 9.90 17.00 -14.68
N PRO A 246 10.10 17.88 -15.68
CA PRO A 246 11.40 18.00 -16.36
C PRO A 246 12.55 18.39 -15.42
N GLU A 247 12.24 19.08 -14.33
CA GLU A 247 13.18 19.54 -13.31
C GLU A 247 13.46 18.51 -12.22
N ASP A 248 12.86 17.32 -12.32
CA ASP A 248 13.07 16.25 -11.34
C ASP A 248 14.52 15.76 -11.37
N ASP A 249 15.22 16.01 -10.29
CA ASP A 249 16.65 15.70 -10.13
C ASP A 249 16.90 14.44 -9.28
N THR A 250 15.86 13.64 -9.07
CA THR A 250 15.96 12.41 -8.27
C THR A 250 17.08 11.53 -8.80
N SER A 251 18.10 11.29 -7.97
CA SER A 251 19.28 10.55 -8.40
C SER A 251 19.88 9.74 -7.24
N GLY A 252 20.55 8.64 -7.59
CA GLY A 252 21.22 7.76 -6.65
C GLY A 252 20.97 6.28 -6.95
N VAL A 253 20.93 5.47 -5.90
CA VAL A 253 20.72 4.02 -5.98
C VAL A 253 19.56 3.62 -5.07
N ILE A 254 18.59 2.88 -5.60
CA ILE A 254 17.58 2.19 -4.82
C ILE A 254 18.02 0.73 -4.70
N ALA A 255 18.08 0.20 -3.48
CA ALA A 255 18.44 -1.18 -3.23
C ALA A 255 17.51 -1.81 -2.20
N GLY A 256 17.19 -3.10 -2.37
CA GLY A 256 16.33 -3.83 -1.44
C GLY A 256 16.07 -5.25 -1.90
N THR A 257 15.24 -5.95 -1.15
CA THR A 257 14.98 -7.39 -1.29
C THR A 257 13.49 -7.75 -1.34
N LEU A 258 12.59 -6.76 -1.30
CA LEU A 258 11.14 -6.95 -1.30
C LEU A 258 10.47 -6.10 -2.38
N ASN A 259 9.49 -6.69 -3.08
CA ASN A 259 8.73 -6.00 -4.12
C ASN A 259 7.37 -5.47 -3.62
N HIS A 260 6.60 -4.93 -4.56
CA HIS A 260 5.25 -4.39 -4.33
C HIS A 260 4.27 -5.33 -3.60
N PHE A 261 4.43 -6.64 -3.78
CA PHE A 261 3.58 -7.64 -3.15
C PHE A 261 4.23 -8.22 -1.88
N SER A 262 5.22 -7.53 -1.32
CA SER A 262 6.01 -8.04 -0.20
C SER A 262 6.68 -9.39 -0.49
N ARG A 263 6.94 -9.65 -1.77
CA ARG A 263 7.65 -10.85 -2.22
C ARG A 263 9.13 -10.64 -2.15
N PRO A 264 9.85 -11.53 -1.49
CA PRO A 264 11.30 -11.47 -1.43
C PRO A 264 11.92 -11.89 -2.76
N PHE A 265 13.01 -11.24 -3.11
CA PHE A 265 13.87 -11.56 -4.24
C PHE A 265 15.33 -11.25 -3.87
N PRO A 266 16.32 -11.88 -4.53
CA PRO A 266 17.73 -11.56 -4.32
C PRO A 266 17.96 -10.06 -4.44
N ARG A 267 18.81 -9.50 -3.60
CA ARG A 267 19.03 -8.04 -3.55
C ARG A 267 19.22 -7.45 -4.93
N ILE A 268 18.43 -6.42 -5.24
CA ILE A 268 18.53 -5.60 -6.45
C ILE A 268 19.18 -4.26 -6.14
N GLU A 269 19.85 -3.69 -7.11
CA GLU A 269 20.29 -2.29 -7.13
C GLU A 269 19.81 -1.65 -8.43
N VAL A 270 19.15 -0.50 -8.29
CA VAL A 270 18.59 0.28 -9.39
C VAL A 270 19.23 1.66 -9.37
N ASP A 271 20.02 1.97 -10.40
CA ASP A 271 20.65 3.28 -10.56
C ASP A 271 19.64 4.26 -11.16
N ILE A 272 19.53 5.42 -10.54
CA ILE A 272 18.62 6.51 -10.94
C ILE A 272 19.43 7.77 -11.24
N GLU A 273 19.14 8.43 -12.35
CA GLU A 273 19.68 9.73 -12.70
C GLU A 273 18.58 10.62 -13.31
N ASN A 274 18.32 11.76 -12.70
CA ASN A 274 17.25 12.69 -13.08
C ASN A 274 15.91 11.99 -13.28
N ALA A 275 15.48 11.30 -12.24
CA ALA A 275 14.25 10.51 -12.17
C ALA A 275 14.17 9.30 -13.10
N ARG A 276 15.18 9.05 -13.93
CA ARG A 276 15.23 7.93 -14.86
C ARG A 276 16.12 6.81 -14.34
N MET A 277 15.67 5.57 -14.48
CA MET A 277 16.52 4.40 -14.27
C MET A 277 17.58 4.32 -15.36
N THR A 278 18.83 4.16 -14.94
CA THR A 278 20.00 4.05 -15.87
C THR A 278 20.68 2.70 -15.79
N GLY A 279 20.34 1.86 -14.81
CA GLY A 279 20.88 0.52 -14.68
C GLY A 279 20.19 -0.31 -13.61
N ILE A 280 20.25 -1.63 -13.79
CA ILE A 280 19.78 -2.63 -12.82
C ILE A 280 20.88 -3.66 -12.60
N ARG A 281 21.19 -3.96 -11.36
CA ARG A 281 22.12 -5.02 -10.96
C ARG A 281 21.44 -5.95 -9.95
N GLY A 282 21.74 -7.25 -10.00
CA GLY A 282 21.17 -8.24 -9.08
C GLY A 282 19.69 -8.51 -9.34
N GLY A 283 18.94 -8.84 -8.31
CA GLY A 283 17.51 -9.08 -8.35
C GLY A 283 17.08 -10.47 -8.82
N GLY A 284 18.02 -11.37 -9.17
CA GLY A 284 17.68 -12.69 -9.72
C GLY A 284 16.73 -12.59 -10.91
N ASN A 285 15.77 -13.50 -11.01
CA ASN A 285 14.76 -13.50 -12.08
C ASN A 285 13.93 -12.20 -12.12
N TYR A 286 13.67 -11.59 -10.95
CA TYR A 286 12.99 -10.30 -10.89
C TYR A 286 13.78 -9.20 -11.61
N GLY A 287 15.09 -9.11 -11.34
CA GLY A 287 15.95 -8.13 -11.99
C GLY A 287 16.14 -8.43 -13.49
N GLU A 288 16.20 -9.71 -13.90
CA GLU A 288 16.32 -10.09 -15.32
C GLU A 288 15.07 -9.66 -16.10
N ALA A 289 13.89 -9.97 -15.58
CA ALA A 289 12.64 -9.58 -16.22
C ALA A 289 12.49 -8.06 -16.38
N TRP A 290 13.00 -7.27 -15.43
CA TRP A 290 12.98 -5.82 -15.53
C TRP A 290 14.00 -5.28 -16.52
N ARG A 291 15.16 -5.89 -16.67
CA ARG A 291 16.14 -5.55 -17.74
C ARG A 291 15.58 -5.84 -19.13
N GLU A 292 14.89 -6.98 -19.29
CA GLU A 292 14.23 -7.32 -20.54
C GLU A 292 13.13 -6.31 -20.91
N LEU A 293 12.32 -5.93 -19.91
CA LEU A 293 11.25 -4.95 -20.09
C LEU A 293 11.79 -3.56 -20.43
N GLU A 294 12.90 -3.15 -19.81
CA GLU A 294 13.58 -1.90 -20.14
C GLU A 294 14.03 -1.88 -21.60
N GLU A 295 14.70 -2.94 -22.05
CA GLU A 295 15.18 -3.05 -23.44
C GLU A 295 14.01 -3.04 -24.43
N GLU A 296 12.90 -3.72 -24.11
CA GLU A 296 11.71 -3.75 -24.97
C GLU A 296 11.00 -2.39 -25.04
N SER A 297 11.01 -1.64 -23.94
CA SER A 297 10.26 -0.37 -23.83
C SER A 297 11.07 0.87 -24.20
N LYS A 298 12.37 0.77 -24.41
CA LYS A 298 13.30 1.91 -24.50
C LYS A 298 12.95 2.97 -25.56
N ASP A 299 12.29 2.55 -26.65
CA ASP A 299 11.90 3.43 -27.75
C ASP A 299 10.43 3.86 -27.69
N ILE A 300 9.69 3.44 -26.66
CA ILE A 300 8.25 3.74 -26.51
C ILE A 300 8.10 5.05 -25.73
N GLN A 301 7.44 6.04 -26.33
CA GLN A 301 7.08 7.28 -25.66
C GLN A 301 5.72 7.12 -24.96
N TYR A 302 5.75 6.97 -23.66
CA TYR A 302 4.53 6.96 -22.83
C TYR A 302 4.02 8.38 -22.58
N PRO A 303 2.70 8.59 -22.45
CA PRO A 303 2.10 9.93 -22.41
C PRO A 303 2.62 10.85 -21.33
N SER A 304 2.92 10.34 -20.13
CA SER A 304 3.27 11.15 -18.95
C SER A 304 4.76 11.15 -18.63
N PHE A 305 5.59 10.66 -19.56
CA PHE A 305 7.03 10.59 -19.34
C PHE A 305 7.79 11.61 -20.19
N PRO A 306 8.86 12.21 -19.65
CA PRO A 306 9.61 13.25 -20.34
C PRO A 306 10.31 12.78 -21.62
N ALA A 307 10.70 11.49 -21.68
CA ALA A 307 11.39 10.88 -22.81
C ALA A 307 10.99 9.40 -22.96
N PRO A 308 11.34 8.73 -24.08
CA PRO A 308 11.07 7.32 -24.28
C PRO A 308 11.66 6.42 -23.19
N GLY A 309 11.03 5.26 -23.01
CA GLY A 309 11.37 4.27 -22.00
C GLY A 309 10.38 4.24 -20.86
N LEU A 310 10.30 3.06 -20.24
CA LEU A 310 9.30 2.79 -19.21
C LEU A 310 9.73 3.29 -17.83
N PHE A 311 11.01 3.17 -17.47
CA PHE A 311 11.45 3.25 -16.10
C PHE A 311 11.83 4.65 -15.66
N TRP A 312 10.80 5.37 -15.22
CA TRP A 312 10.90 6.62 -14.49
C TRP A 312 10.40 6.41 -13.07
N ILE A 313 11.08 7.02 -12.10
CA ILE A 313 10.56 7.01 -10.73
C ILE A 313 9.35 7.92 -10.64
N TRP A 314 8.26 7.41 -10.09
CA TRP A 314 7.03 8.18 -9.93
C TRP A 314 6.49 8.10 -8.50
N GLU A 315 7.14 7.31 -7.66
CA GLU A 315 6.67 7.06 -6.31
C GLU A 315 7.83 6.85 -5.35
N ILE A 316 7.90 7.69 -4.32
CA ILE A 316 8.53 7.40 -3.05
C ILE A 316 7.44 7.65 -2.02
N ALA A 317 6.85 6.59 -1.48
CA ALA A 317 5.72 6.69 -0.60
C ALA A 317 6.04 6.13 0.79
N ILE A 318 5.55 6.81 1.83
CA ILE A 318 5.84 6.54 3.23
C ILE A 318 4.63 5.87 3.87
N GLY A 319 4.80 4.71 4.47
CA GLY A 319 3.83 4.10 5.37
C GLY A 319 3.75 4.85 6.70
N THR A 320 2.56 4.93 7.29
CA THR A 320 2.34 5.76 8.49
C THR A 320 1.53 5.10 9.61
N ASN A 321 1.18 3.83 9.47
CA ASN A 321 0.44 3.11 10.50
C ASN A 321 1.37 2.22 11.34
N PRO A 322 1.56 2.50 12.65
CA PRO A 322 2.48 1.73 13.50
C PRO A 322 1.99 0.31 13.79
N LYS A 323 0.71 0.03 13.62
CA LYS A 323 0.09 -1.24 13.98
C LYS A 323 0.04 -2.26 12.85
N ILE A 324 0.68 -1.97 11.72
CA ILE A 324 0.78 -2.89 10.59
C ILE A 324 1.87 -3.93 10.84
N SER A 325 1.52 -5.18 10.60
CA SER A 325 2.43 -6.31 10.63
C SER A 325 2.34 -7.14 9.35
N ARG A 326 3.39 -7.90 9.05
CA ARG A 326 3.38 -8.85 7.94
C ARG A 326 2.42 -10.00 8.25
N PRO A 327 1.55 -10.41 7.31
CA PRO A 327 0.70 -11.57 7.46
C PRO A 327 1.48 -12.87 7.60
N SER A 328 0.93 -13.82 8.35
CA SER A 328 1.61 -15.09 8.66
C SER A 328 1.73 -16.04 7.46
N ASN A 329 0.85 -15.92 6.48
CA ASN A 329 0.78 -16.81 5.31
C ASN A 329 0.86 -16.03 3.99
N ILE A 330 1.75 -15.05 3.97
CA ILE A 330 1.96 -14.16 2.82
C ILE A 330 2.30 -14.92 1.54
N GLU A 331 2.99 -16.05 1.64
CA GLU A 331 3.36 -16.90 0.51
C GLU A 331 2.14 -17.50 -0.22
N LYS A 332 1.01 -17.62 0.44
CA LYS A 332 -0.22 -18.21 -0.11
C LYS A 332 -1.13 -17.19 -0.77
N LEU A 333 -0.86 -15.93 -0.57
CA LEU A 333 -1.74 -14.89 -1.03
C LEU A 333 -1.44 -14.51 -2.49
N SER A 334 -2.43 -14.50 -3.36
CA SER A 334 -2.27 -14.30 -4.81
C SER A 334 -2.28 -12.84 -5.25
N SER A 335 -2.83 -11.93 -4.47
CA SER A 335 -2.94 -10.52 -4.85
C SER A 335 -3.40 -9.62 -3.70
N GLY A 336 -3.28 -8.32 -3.87
CA GLY A 336 -3.97 -7.25 -3.14
C GLY A 336 -3.77 -7.17 -1.62
N GLY A 337 -3.89 -8.25 -0.92
CA GLY A 337 -3.68 -8.31 0.53
C GLY A 337 -2.23 -8.17 0.97
N PHE A 338 -1.30 -8.30 0.05
CA PHE A 338 0.14 -8.28 0.34
C PHE A 338 0.74 -6.91 0.52
N GLU A 339 0.06 -5.90 0.09
CA GLU A 339 0.57 -4.53 0.14
C GLU A 339 0.61 -3.95 1.56
N TRP A 340 0.33 -4.76 2.57
CA TRP A 340 0.23 -4.28 3.94
C TRP A 340 1.52 -3.72 4.48
N GLU A 341 2.65 -4.42 4.30
CA GLU A 341 3.90 -3.95 4.91
C GLU A 341 4.32 -2.57 4.42
N ARG A 342 3.98 -2.18 3.18
CA ARG A 342 4.29 -0.82 2.68
C ARG A 342 3.57 0.29 3.45
N ARG A 343 2.52 -0.06 4.20
CA ARG A 343 1.73 0.87 5.01
C ARG A 343 2.22 0.97 6.44
N ARG A 344 3.12 0.06 6.83
CA ARG A 344 3.78 0.14 8.11
C ARG A 344 4.50 1.48 8.22
N ALA A 345 4.36 2.12 9.37
CA ALA A 345 5.03 3.38 9.63
C ALA A 345 6.54 3.27 9.39
N GLY A 346 7.08 4.24 8.66
CA GLY A 346 8.50 4.31 8.35
C GLY A 346 9.00 3.39 7.24
N VAL A 347 8.17 2.50 6.68
CA VAL A 347 8.52 1.79 5.43
C VAL A 347 8.39 2.74 4.26
N ILE A 348 9.33 2.68 3.34
CA ILE A 348 9.23 3.39 2.05
C ILE A 348 8.99 2.41 0.92
N HIS A 349 8.06 2.80 0.08
CA HIS A 349 7.69 2.11 -1.14
C HIS A 349 8.17 2.94 -2.33
N CYS A 350 9.11 2.41 -3.10
CA CYS A 350 9.64 3.03 -4.31
C CYS A 350 9.01 2.39 -5.54
N GLY A 351 8.44 3.19 -6.43
CA GLY A 351 7.84 2.74 -7.67
C GLY A 351 8.45 3.39 -8.90
N LEU A 352 8.84 2.56 -9.87
CA LEU A 352 9.37 2.97 -11.17
C LEU A 352 8.57 2.32 -12.29
N GLY A 353 8.34 3.04 -13.37
CA GLY A 353 7.59 2.53 -14.52
C GLY A 353 6.23 3.18 -14.68
N THR A 354 5.25 2.43 -15.17
CA THR A 354 3.89 2.95 -15.28
C THR A 354 3.15 2.84 -13.96
N ARG A 355 2.45 3.89 -13.59
CA ARG A 355 1.57 3.85 -12.42
C ARG A 355 0.36 2.99 -12.70
N TRP A 356 0.05 2.12 -11.77
CA TRP A 356 -1.05 1.18 -11.87
C TRP A 356 -2.38 1.86 -12.26
N ARG A 357 -2.99 1.38 -13.35
CA ARG A 357 -4.22 1.90 -13.95
C ARG A 357 -4.20 3.38 -14.29
N SER A 358 -3.03 3.90 -14.48
CA SER A 358 -2.85 5.26 -14.97
C SER A 358 -3.21 5.38 -16.45
N THR A 359 -3.18 6.62 -16.91
CA THR A 359 -3.33 6.94 -18.33
C THR A 359 -2.30 6.21 -19.19
N GLU A 360 -1.07 6.03 -18.67
CA GLU A 360 0.02 5.34 -19.35
C GLU A 360 -0.30 3.86 -19.59
N GLU A 361 -0.81 3.18 -18.57
CA GLU A 361 -1.13 1.75 -18.68
C GLU A 361 -2.34 1.50 -19.57
N VAL A 362 -3.40 2.31 -19.43
CA VAL A 362 -4.55 2.23 -20.32
C VAL A 362 -4.13 2.48 -21.77
N TRP A 363 -3.32 3.52 -22.00
CA TRP A 363 -2.79 3.87 -23.31
C TRP A 363 -1.95 2.75 -23.92
N ALA A 364 -1.06 2.14 -23.11
CA ALA A 364 -0.18 1.04 -23.57
C ALA A 364 -1.00 -0.24 -23.81
N GLY A 365 -1.91 -0.60 -22.92
CA GLY A 365 -2.76 -1.78 -23.07
C GLY A 365 -3.63 -1.74 -24.33
N GLU A 366 -4.26 -0.60 -24.62
CA GLU A 366 -5.03 -0.40 -25.85
C GLU A 366 -4.21 -0.62 -27.13
N ARG A 367 -2.90 -0.39 -27.05
CA ARG A 367 -1.93 -0.51 -28.18
C ARG A 367 -1.17 -1.82 -28.16
N ARG A 368 -1.41 -2.67 -27.16
CA ARG A 368 -0.68 -3.91 -26.91
C ARG A 368 0.83 -3.68 -26.75
N LEU A 369 1.19 -2.53 -26.20
CA LEU A 369 2.56 -2.21 -25.82
C LEU A 369 2.83 -2.73 -24.41
N VAL A 370 4.09 -2.96 -24.11
CA VAL A 370 4.50 -3.35 -22.77
C VAL A 370 4.22 -2.23 -21.76
N TYR A 371 3.85 -2.60 -20.57
CA TYR A 371 3.71 -1.71 -19.41
C TYR A 371 3.93 -2.51 -18.13
N GLY A 372 4.25 -1.83 -17.08
CA GLY A 372 4.48 -2.43 -15.79
C GLY A 372 5.24 -1.49 -14.87
N HIS A 373 5.50 -1.95 -13.69
CA HIS A 373 6.23 -1.18 -12.70
C HIS A 373 7.13 -2.05 -11.83
N LEU A 374 8.33 -1.56 -11.61
CA LEU A 374 9.27 -2.08 -10.63
C LEU A 374 8.96 -1.46 -9.28
N HIS A 375 8.87 -2.28 -8.25
CA HIS A 375 8.78 -1.80 -6.88
C HIS A 375 9.88 -2.39 -6.01
N VAL A 376 10.40 -1.54 -5.13
CA VAL A 376 11.32 -1.94 -4.07
C VAL A 376 10.84 -1.33 -2.77
N HIS A 377 10.68 -2.14 -1.73
CA HIS A 377 10.37 -1.67 -0.39
C HIS A 377 11.64 -1.48 0.42
N LEU A 378 11.75 -0.32 1.06
CA LEU A 378 12.82 0.01 1.99
C LEU A 378 12.26 -0.17 3.41
N MET A 379 12.79 -1.12 4.13
CA MET A 379 12.18 -1.55 5.39
C MET A 379 12.63 -0.76 6.61
N LEU A 380 13.84 -0.19 6.54
CA LEU A 380 14.46 0.54 7.65
C LEU A 380 15.11 1.85 7.17
N PRO A 381 14.41 2.64 6.34
CA PRO A 381 15.00 3.82 5.75
C PRO A 381 15.26 4.91 6.78
N THR A 382 16.20 5.77 6.44
CA THR A 382 16.35 7.11 7.03
C THR A 382 16.08 8.13 5.94
N LEU A 383 15.12 9.03 6.18
CA LEU A 383 14.75 10.10 5.27
C LEU A 383 14.85 11.44 6.00
N THR A 384 15.66 12.33 5.46
CA THR A 384 15.93 13.67 6.01
C THR A 384 15.73 14.71 4.93
N ILE A 385 15.18 15.86 5.29
CA ILE A 385 15.10 17.04 4.43
C ILE A 385 16.19 18.02 4.88
N GLU A 386 17.16 18.25 4.02
CA GLU A 386 18.24 19.21 4.24
C GLU A 386 17.75 20.59 3.82
N THR A 387 17.83 21.54 4.75
CA THR A 387 17.44 22.96 4.51
C THR A 387 18.55 23.90 4.95
N GLN A 388 18.45 25.18 4.59
CA GLN A 388 19.37 26.20 5.09
C GLN A 388 19.29 26.38 6.62
N GLY A 389 18.15 26.02 7.23
CA GLY A 389 17.93 26.09 8.67
C GLY A 389 18.40 24.86 9.44
N GLY A 390 18.88 23.83 8.75
CA GLY A 390 19.30 22.56 9.32
C GLY A 390 18.51 21.37 8.78
N ASP A 391 18.85 20.20 9.25
CA ASP A 391 18.26 18.93 8.83
C ASP A 391 16.92 18.68 9.56
N ILE A 392 15.91 18.33 8.80
CA ILE A 392 14.56 17.98 9.30
C ILE A 392 14.38 16.46 9.13
N PRO A 393 14.35 15.69 10.22
CA PRO A 393 14.11 14.26 10.14
C PRO A 393 12.66 13.98 9.78
N VAL A 394 12.43 13.04 8.87
CA VAL A 394 11.10 12.50 8.53
C VAL A 394 10.99 11.06 8.99
N ILE A 395 12.03 10.26 8.72
CA ILE A 395 12.15 8.87 9.16
C ILE A 395 13.57 8.66 9.66
N GLU A 396 13.72 7.99 10.78
CA GLU A 396 15.01 7.59 11.36
C GLU A 396 15.04 6.08 11.57
N ALA A 397 15.84 5.38 10.78
CA ALA A 397 15.97 3.92 10.83
C ALA A 397 14.60 3.18 10.88
N GLY A 398 13.68 3.59 10.03
CA GLY A 398 12.34 2.99 9.91
C GLY A 398 11.30 3.49 10.93
N ARG A 399 11.62 4.49 11.75
CA ARG A 399 10.68 5.12 12.70
C ARG A 399 10.29 6.53 12.23
N LEU A 400 9.00 6.86 12.26
CA LEU A 400 8.53 8.19 11.91
C LEU A 400 8.90 9.23 12.97
N ALA A 401 9.55 10.31 12.55
CA ALA A 401 9.85 11.45 13.43
C ALA A 401 8.59 12.20 13.90
N ALA A 402 7.47 12.04 13.22
CA ALA A 402 6.18 12.59 13.65
C ALA A 402 5.68 12.05 14.99
N TYR A 403 6.17 10.90 15.45
CA TYR A 403 5.82 10.32 16.75
C TYR A 403 6.32 11.15 17.94
N ASP A 404 7.33 11.97 17.71
CA ASP A 404 7.89 12.87 18.74
C ASP A 404 7.24 14.26 18.73
N ASP A 405 6.32 14.53 17.77
CA ASP A 405 5.56 15.77 17.74
C ASP A 405 4.64 15.85 18.97
N PRO A 406 4.67 16.96 19.74
CA PRO A 406 3.86 17.10 20.95
C PRO A 406 2.35 16.91 20.71
N GLU A 407 1.81 17.42 19.59
CA GLU A 407 0.38 17.27 19.27
C GLU A 407 0.02 15.81 18.97
N VAL A 408 0.92 15.06 18.33
CA VAL A 408 0.73 13.62 18.07
C VAL A 408 0.74 12.86 19.40
N ARG A 409 1.66 13.15 20.29
CA ARG A 409 1.74 12.52 21.61
C ARG A 409 0.54 12.86 22.47
N ASP A 410 0.10 14.12 22.46
CA ASP A 410 -1.11 14.55 23.19
C ASP A 410 -2.39 13.87 22.62
N CYS A 411 -2.44 13.65 21.33
CA CYS A 411 -3.51 12.91 20.71
C CYS A 411 -3.46 11.42 21.08
N ALA A 412 -2.29 10.81 21.05
CA ALA A 412 -2.09 9.40 21.43
C ALA A 412 -2.46 9.14 22.89
N ALA A 413 -2.18 10.09 23.81
CA ALA A 413 -2.53 10.00 25.21
C ALA A 413 -4.03 9.86 25.50
N LYS A 414 -4.89 10.16 24.53
CA LYS A 414 -6.35 9.93 24.64
C LYS A 414 -6.72 8.45 24.54
N TYR A 415 -5.81 7.64 24.00
CA TYR A 415 -6.02 6.23 23.66
C TYR A 415 -5.18 5.26 24.49
N GLY A 416 -4.23 5.77 25.27
CA GLY A 416 -3.36 4.98 26.12
C GLY A 416 -2.01 5.66 26.36
N ASP A 417 -1.01 4.88 26.81
CA ASP A 417 0.35 5.38 26.90
C ASP A 417 0.86 5.72 25.48
N PRO A 418 1.29 6.96 25.21
CA PRO A 418 1.78 7.34 23.90
C PRO A 418 2.93 6.46 23.38
N ASP A 419 3.79 5.95 24.26
CA ASP A 419 4.90 5.08 23.86
C ASP A 419 4.39 3.70 23.41
N GLU A 420 3.31 3.20 23.96
CA GLU A 420 2.66 1.96 23.54
C GLU A 420 1.79 2.17 22.30
N VAL A 421 0.98 3.23 22.28
CA VAL A 421 0.09 3.56 21.15
C VAL A 421 0.88 3.81 19.87
N LEU A 422 2.02 4.50 19.95
CA LEU A 422 2.89 4.84 18.81
C LEU A 422 4.01 3.81 18.56
N HIS A 423 4.03 2.70 19.32
CA HIS A 423 5.00 1.63 19.10
C HIS A 423 4.71 0.89 17.79
N ASP A 424 5.76 0.58 17.04
CA ASP A 424 5.63 -0.25 15.84
C ASP A 424 5.48 -1.72 16.24
N ASP A 425 4.33 -2.32 15.98
CA ASP A 425 4.03 -3.70 16.38
C ASP A 425 4.89 -4.75 15.64
N TRP A 426 5.46 -4.36 14.51
CA TRP A 426 6.28 -5.25 13.71
C TRP A 426 7.53 -4.54 13.18
N VAL A 427 8.68 -5.12 13.46
CA VAL A 427 9.96 -4.70 12.90
C VAL A 427 10.50 -5.85 12.04
N PRO A 428 10.87 -5.60 10.77
CA PRO A 428 11.42 -6.64 9.90
C PRO A 428 12.66 -7.29 10.51
N LYS A 429 12.69 -8.61 10.52
CA LYS A 429 13.86 -9.38 10.96
C LYS A 429 14.79 -9.60 9.77
N ILE A 430 15.78 -8.76 9.62
CA ILE A 430 16.79 -8.84 8.55
C ILE A 430 18.13 -9.23 9.16
N PRO A 431 18.68 -10.42 8.81
CA PRO A 431 19.99 -10.86 9.31
C PRO A 431 21.10 -9.86 9.01
N GLY A 432 21.91 -9.58 10.01
CA GLY A 432 23.01 -8.61 9.90
C GLY A 432 22.59 -7.14 9.96
N ILE A 433 21.26 -6.85 10.01
CA ILE A 433 20.73 -5.50 10.19
C ILE A 433 19.93 -5.41 11.51
N THR A 434 18.80 -6.11 11.63
CA THR A 434 17.96 -6.06 12.82
C THR A 434 18.08 -7.27 13.73
N VAL A 435 18.60 -8.38 13.19
CA VAL A 435 18.85 -9.60 13.95
C VAL A 435 20.26 -10.13 13.65
N PRO A 436 20.84 -10.94 14.55
CA PRO A 436 22.14 -11.57 14.29
C PRO A 436 22.12 -12.42 13.01
N GLY A 437 23.19 -12.38 12.23
CA GLY A 437 23.33 -13.14 11.00
C GLY A 437 24.23 -12.46 9.97
N SER A 438 24.26 -13.00 8.76
CA SER A 438 24.95 -12.43 7.61
C SER A 438 23.97 -11.79 6.67
N TYR A 439 24.11 -10.48 6.47
CA TYR A 439 23.32 -9.78 5.45
C TYR A 439 23.65 -10.26 4.02
N GLU A 440 24.91 -10.62 3.77
CA GLU A 440 25.30 -11.13 2.44
C GLU A 440 24.63 -12.46 2.09
N GLU A 441 24.39 -13.33 3.07
CA GLU A 441 23.66 -14.58 2.88
C GLU A 441 22.16 -14.31 2.69
N TYR A 442 21.59 -13.46 3.53
CA TYR A 442 20.21 -13.01 3.40
C TYR A 442 19.94 -12.40 2.03
N ALA A 443 20.79 -11.48 1.58
CA ALA A 443 20.63 -10.76 0.32
C ALA A 443 20.64 -11.67 -0.94
N LYS A 444 21.21 -12.86 -0.84
CA LYS A 444 21.22 -13.86 -1.92
C LYS A 444 19.93 -14.66 -1.99
N ASP A 445 19.33 -14.94 -0.85
CA ASP A 445 18.08 -15.74 -0.72
C ASP A 445 17.21 -15.21 0.43
N PRO A 446 16.60 -14.04 0.28
CA PRO A 446 15.72 -13.50 1.32
C PRO A 446 14.47 -14.36 1.52
N ALA A 447 14.06 -15.15 0.52
CA ALA A 447 12.89 -16.01 0.59
C ALA A 447 13.02 -17.08 1.67
N ALA A 448 14.23 -17.64 1.85
CA ALA A 448 14.50 -18.59 2.92
C ALA A 448 14.24 -18.01 4.32
N TRP A 449 14.38 -16.71 4.50
CA TRP A 449 14.08 -16.00 5.75
C TRP A 449 12.62 -15.55 5.84
N VAL A 450 12.10 -14.93 4.78
CA VAL A 450 10.72 -14.40 4.76
C VAL A 450 9.69 -15.52 4.88
N TYR A 451 9.93 -16.66 4.24
CA TYR A 451 9.03 -17.84 4.25
C TYR A 451 9.51 -18.96 5.19
N GLY A 452 10.71 -18.87 5.70
CA GLY A 452 11.30 -19.86 6.57
C GLY A 452 10.80 -19.82 8.03
N PRO A 453 11.30 -20.72 8.87
CA PRO A 453 10.88 -20.82 10.28
C PRO A 453 11.24 -19.60 11.15
N GLY A 454 12.05 -18.67 10.65
CA GLY A 454 12.44 -17.43 11.35
C GLY A 454 11.55 -16.21 11.09
N ARG A 455 10.44 -16.38 10.39
CA ARG A 455 9.56 -15.30 9.90
C ARG A 455 8.74 -14.55 10.95
N HIS A 456 8.78 -14.98 12.20
CA HIS A 456 7.96 -14.39 13.29
C HIS A 456 8.79 -13.55 14.25
#